data_8e7a59e8930227360747d3c2e91f00cc
#
_entry.id   8e7a59e8930227360747d3c2e91f00cc
#
_cell.length_a   1.000
_cell.length_b   1.000
_cell.length_c   1.000
_cell.angle_alpha   90.00
_cell.angle_beta   90.00
_cell.angle_gamma   90.00
#
_symmetry.space_group_name_H-M   'P 1'
#
loop_
_entity.id
_entity.type
_entity.pdbx_description
1 polymer ?
#
loop_
_entity_poly.entity_id
_entity_poly.type
_entity_poly.pdbx_seq_one_letter_code
_entity_poly.pdbx_strand_id
1 'polypeptide(L)'
;MERIIEPTPLQKEFSYLFPSLVLASSSPNRKKLLEEGGSRVSVFVPETDEINKGLDYIFLMERNAKAKMEAYLSSPSFFPALPAISADTLVHIDNKLLGKPRDINDARKTLRLLSGRRQSVLTGCALYEKEYGVTLFCDEAEVVFKTLSDEEIESYIALGEWQGAAGGYRLQKNGWRLVEYIHGDWTTVVGLPIKRLIEIKNSHPSSSS
;
A
#
# COMPACT_ATOMS: atom_id res chain seq x y z
N MET A 1 -3.97 -3.52 -23.31
CA MET A 1 -3.87 -2.54 -22.19
C MET A 1 -4.95 -2.93 -21.20
N GLU A 2 -4.61 -3.77 -20.22
CA GLU A 2 -5.56 -4.19 -19.19
C GLU A 2 -5.94 -2.99 -18.34
N ARG A 3 -7.25 -2.77 -18.19
CA ARG A 3 -7.78 -1.75 -17.26
C ARG A 3 -7.47 -2.22 -15.83
N ILE A 4 -6.60 -1.51 -15.16
CA ILE A 4 -6.03 -1.83 -13.85
C ILE A 4 -7.08 -1.77 -12.71
N ILE A 5 -8.37 -1.55 -12.97
CA ILE A 5 -9.33 -1.25 -11.91
C ILE A 5 -10.65 -2.00 -12.12
N GLU A 6 -10.60 -3.31 -12.02
CA GLU A 6 -11.74 -4.11 -11.58
C GLU A 6 -11.26 -4.99 -10.43
N PRO A 7 -12.13 -5.33 -9.45
CA PRO A 7 -11.77 -6.28 -8.40
C PRO A 7 -11.30 -7.57 -9.05
N THR A 8 -10.00 -7.78 -9.03
CA THR A 8 -9.39 -8.94 -9.67
C THR A 8 -9.79 -10.22 -8.94
N PRO A 9 -9.75 -11.40 -9.58
CA PRO A 9 -9.93 -12.70 -8.93
C PRO A 9 -9.07 -12.83 -7.65
N LEU A 10 -7.90 -12.18 -7.62
CA LEU A 10 -6.97 -12.14 -6.52
C LEU A 10 -7.58 -11.59 -5.20
N GLN A 11 -8.41 -10.55 -5.29
CA GLN A 11 -9.07 -10.00 -4.09
C GLN A 11 -10.11 -10.96 -3.52
N LYS A 12 -10.78 -11.74 -4.36
CA LYS A 12 -11.72 -12.78 -3.92
C LYS A 12 -10.97 -13.93 -3.24
N GLU A 13 -9.84 -14.36 -3.78
CA GLU A 13 -8.98 -15.37 -3.16
C GLU A 13 -8.50 -14.89 -1.81
N PHE A 14 -8.04 -13.64 -1.71
CA PHE A 14 -7.63 -13.06 -0.45
C PHE A 14 -8.76 -13.09 0.60
N SER A 15 -9.97 -12.68 0.24
CA SER A 15 -11.09 -12.66 1.18
C SER A 15 -11.53 -14.07 1.62
N TYR A 16 -11.32 -15.07 0.79
CA TYR A 16 -11.51 -16.48 1.18
C TYR A 16 -10.51 -16.91 2.25
N LEU A 17 -9.23 -16.54 2.11
CA LEU A 17 -8.16 -16.85 3.07
C LEU A 17 -8.25 -16.00 4.34
N PHE A 18 -8.71 -14.78 4.23
CA PHE A 18 -8.84 -13.79 5.31
C PHE A 18 -10.26 -13.20 5.35
N PRO A 19 -11.29 -14.00 5.70
CA PRO A 19 -12.68 -13.53 5.69
C PRO A 19 -12.97 -12.44 6.72
N SER A 20 -12.16 -12.39 7.79
CA SER A 20 -12.19 -11.35 8.82
C SER A 20 -10.79 -11.10 9.32
N LEU A 21 -10.42 -9.83 9.47
CA LEU A 21 -9.09 -9.45 9.93
C LEU A 21 -9.09 -8.08 10.61
N VAL A 22 -7.99 -7.79 11.32
CA VAL A 22 -7.71 -6.45 11.84
C VAL A 22 -6.71 -5.75 10.92
N LEU A 23 -7.03 -4.54 10.49
CA LEU A 23 -6.10 -3.67 9.78
C LEU A 23 -5.52 -2.65 10.77
N ALA A 24 -4.26 -2.83 11.15
CA ALA A 24 -3.51 -1.90 11.99
C ALA A 24 -2.93 -0.75 11.12
N SER A 25 -3.82 0.10 10.63
CA SER A 25 -3.48 1.23 9.75
C SER A 25 -4.62 2.24 9.70
N SER A 26 -4.29 3.53 9.64
CA SER A 26 -5.25 4.62 9.41
C SER A 26 -5.60 4.83 7.93
N SER A 27 -5.02 4.06 7.01
CA SER A 27 -5.20 4.26 5.57
C SER A 27 -6.60 3.82 5.09
N PRO A 28 -7.45 4.76 4.62
CA PRO A 28 -8.76 4.41 4.07
C PRO A 28 -8.65 3.60 2.77
N ASN A 29 -7.55 3.76 2.03
CA ASN A 29 -7.32 3.03 0.78
C ASN A 29 -7.07 1.54 1.03
N ARG A 30 -6.27 1.21 2.05
CA ARG A 30 -6.03 -0.18 2.46
C ARG A 30 -7.32 -0.84 2.95
N LYS A 31 -8.09 -0.12 3.79
CA LYS A 31 -9.39 -0.61 4.25
C LYS A 31 -10.30 -0.92 3.08
N LYS A 32 -10.47 0.05 2.17
CA LYS A 32 -11.34 -0.10 0.99
C LYS A 32 -10.90 -1.27 0.12
N LEU A 33 -9.58 -1.43 -0.13
CA LEU A 33 -9.03 -2.53 -0.93
C LEU A 33 -9.42 -3.91 -0.37
N LEU A 34 -9.40 -4.07 0.95
CA LEU A 34 -9.76 -5.31 1.64
C LEU A 34 -11.28 -5.54 1.62
N GLU A 35 -12.08 -4.50 1.87
CA GLU A 35 -13.55 -4.58 1.91
C GLU A 35 -14.14 -4.85 0.51
N GLU A 36 -13.59 -4.23 -0.54
CA GLU A 36 -13.97 -4.50 -1.94
C GLU A 36 -13.65 -5.94 -2.35
N GLY A 37 -12.63 -6.54 -1.77
CA GLY A 37 -12.31 -7.97 -1.92
C GLY A 37 -13.29 -8.90 -1.22
N GLY A 38 -14.08 -8.39 -0.25
CA GLY A 38 -15.07 -9.16 0.51
C GLY A 38 -14.66 -9.49 1.94
N SER A 39 -13.51 -9.01 2.43
CA SER A 39 -13.10 -9.21 3.83
C SER A 39 -13.85 -8.29 4.79
N ARG A 40 -14.17 -8.78 5.99
CA ARG A 40 -14.64 -7.94 7.10
C ARG A 40 -13.45 -7.36 7.83
N VAL A 41 -13.34 -6.03 7.86
CA VAL A 41 -12.17 -5.32 8.36
C VAL A 41 -12.49 -4.53 9.62
N SER A 42 -11.86 -4.90 10.74
CA SER A 42 -11.79 -4.07 11.93
C SER A 42 -10.54 -3.18 11.84
N VAL A 43 -10.66 -1.91 12.17
CA VAL A 43 -9.53 -0.96 12.07
C VAL A 43 -9.00 -0.65 13.46
N PHE A 44 -7.68 -0.78 13.61
CA PHE A 44 -6.91 -0.24 14.71
C PHE A 44 -6.00 0.86 14.17
N VAL A 45 -6.03 2.05 14.76
CA VAL A 45 -5.16 3.18 14.36
C VAL A 45 -3.94 3.19 15.27
N PRO A 46 -2.77 2.74 14.80
CA PRO A 46 -1.57 2.73 15.62
C PRO A 46 -1.02 4.14 15.81
N GLU A 47 -0.65 4.48 17.04
CA GLU A 47 0.12 5.68 17.35
C GLU A 47 1.61 5.31 17.33
N THR A 48 2.26 5.56 16.20
CA THR A 48 3.70 5.27 16.01
C THR A 48 4.39 6.39 15.25
N ASP A 49 5.63 6.66 15.60
CA ASP A 49 6.49 7.55 14.82
C ASP A 49 7.01 6.81 13.58
N GLU A 50 6.61 7.27 12.42
CA GLU A 50 7.15 6.77 11.15
C GLU A 50 8.55 7.35 10.90
N ILE A 51 9.52 6.47 10.66
CA ILE A 51 10.87 6.90 10.29
C ILE A 51 10.96 6.96 8.79
N ASN A 52 11.29 8.15 8.28
CA ASN A 52 11.40 8.44 6.85
C ASN A 52 12.85 8.77 6.45
N LYS A 53 13.85 8.28 7.20
CA LYS A 53 15.27 8.53 6.94
C LYS A 53 16.05 7.23 7.04
N GLY A 54 16.80 6.91 6.02
CA GLY A 54 17.65 5.73 5.92
C GLY A 54 18.05 5.48 4.46
N LEU A 55 19.11 4.70 4.24
CA LEU A 55 19.56 4.33 2.91
C LEU A 55 18.91 3.03 2.40
N ASP A 56 18.44 2.18 3.32
CA ASP A 56 17.74 0.93 2.99
C ASP A 56 16.23 1.12 3.15
N TYR A 57 15.56 1.30 2.03
CA TYR A 57 14.11 1.53 2.00
C TYR A 57 13.29 0.28 2.33
N ILE A 58 13.81 -0.92 2.01
CA ILE A 58 13.14 -2.18 2.35
C ILE A 58 13.09 -2.32 3.86
N PHE A 59 14.26 -2.23 4.51
CA PHE A 59 14.35 -2.28 5.97
C PHE A 59 13.48 -1.21 6.65
N LEU A 60 13.45 0.00 6.08
CA LEU A 60 12.66 1.10 6.62
C LEU A 60 11.16 0.78 6.60
N MET A 61 10.66 0.21 5.49
CA MET A 61 9.26 -0.12 5.34
C MET A 61 8.84 -1.30 6.24
N GLU A 62 9.66 -2.33 6.33
CA GLU A 62 9.42 -3.46 7.25
C GLU A 62 9.41 -2.99 8.70
N ARG A 63 10.35 -2.12 9.11
CA ARG A 63 10.41 -1.56 10.45
C ARG A 63 9.17 -0.75 10.80
N ASN A 64 8.72 0.13 9.90
CA ASN A 64 7.52 0.93 10.13
C ASN A 64 6.26 0.05 10.22
N ALA A 65 6.15 -0.96 9.35
CA ALA A 65 5.06 -1.93 9.41
C ALA A 65 5.10 -2.71 10.73
N LYS A 66 6.29 -3.17 11.16
CA LYS A 66 6.50 -3.87 12.42
C LYS A 66 6.08 -3.02 13.61
N ALA A 67 6.51 -1.76 13.69
CA ALA A 67 6.14 -0.86 14.79
C ALA A 67 4.62 -0.69 14.90
N LYS A 68 3.91 -0.55 13.77
CA LYS A 68 2.45 -0.49 13.75
C LYS A 68 1.80 -1.79 14.26
N MET A 69 2.36 -2.94 13.91
CA MET A 69 1.90 -4.24 14.40
C MET A 69 2.14 -4.39 15.91
N GLU A 70 3.32 -4.05 16.39
CA GLU A 70 3.66 -4.11 17.81
C GLU A 70 2.75 -3.21 18.66
N ALA A 71 2.42 -2.00 18.16
CA ALA A 71 1.44 -1.13 18.81
C ALA A 71 0.06 -1.80 18.93
N TYR A 72 -0.38 -2.52 17.91
CA TYR A 72 -1.64 -3.29 17.98
C TYR A 72 -1.54 -4.45 18.95
N LEU A 73 -0.51 -5.28 18.86
CA LEU A 73 -0.34 -6.47 19.71
C LEU A 73 -0.23 -6.12 21.20
N SER A 74 0.28 -4.93 21.53
CA SER A 74 0.42 -4.42 22.90
C SER A 74 -0.83 -3.69 23.39
N SER A 75 -1.84 -3.48 22.55
CA SER A 75 -3.02 -2.70 22.90
C SER A 75 -4.08 -3.54 23.60
N PRO A 76 -4.96 -2.93 24.41
CA PRO A 76 -6.15 -3.61 24.97
C PRO A 76 -7.14 -4.09 23.88
N SER A 77 -7.01 -3.60 22.65
CA SER A 77 -7.85 -4.00 21.51
C SER A 77 -7.33 -5.24 20.79
N PHE A 78 -6.19 -5.79 21.23
CA PHE A 78 -5.63 -6.98 20.60
C PHE A 78 -6.55 -8.19 20.75
N PHE A 79 -6.88 -8.81 19.62
CA PHE A 79 -7.72 -10.00 19.55
C PHE A 79 -6.96 -11.13 18.84
N PRO A 80 -6.35 -12.06 19.60
CA PRO A 80 -5.41 -13.06 19.08
C PRO A 80 -6.03 -14.09 18.13
N ALA A 81 -7.37 -14.22 18.11
CA ALA A 81 -8.06 -15.15 17.23
C ALA A 81 -8.24 -14.64 15.78
N LEU A 82 -8.04 -13.36 15.54
CA LEU A 82 -8.09 -12.78 14.20
C LEU A 82 -6.69 -12.50 13.66
N PRO A 83 -6.42 -12.78 12.38
CA PRO A 83 -5.23 -12.29 11.73
C PRO A 83 -5.23 -10.76 11.72
N ALA A 84 -4.05 -10.17 11.76
CA ALA A 84 -3.89 -8.72 11.66
C ALA A 84 -2.84 -8.36 10.62
N ILE A 85 -3.07 -7.25 9.93
CA ILE A 85 -2.15 -6.73 8.93
C ILE A 85 -1.85 -5.26 9.25
N SER A 86 -0.57 -4.92 9.26
CA SER A 86 -0.09 -3.55 9.20
C SER A 86 0.76 -3.34 7.97
N ALA A 87 0.83 -2.10 7.49
CA ALA A 87 1.66 -1.78 6.34
C ALA A 87 2.16 -0.34 6.39
N ASP A 88 3.28 -0.11 5.73
CA ASP A 88 3.79 1.21 5.40
C ASP A 88 4.24 1.26 3.96
N THR A 89 4.11 2.44 3.31
CA THR A 89 4.36 2.58 1.87
C THR A 89 5.15 3.84 1.60
N LEU A 90 6.19 3.71 0.80
CA LEU A 90 6.95 4.83 0.28
C LEU A 90 7.03 4.78 -1.24
N VAL A 91 7.25 5.94 -1.82
CA VAL A 91 7.50 6.13 -3.25
C VAL A 91 8.86 6.77 -3.42
N HIS A 92 9.68 6.27 -4.33
CA HIS A 92 10.94 6.90 -4.66
C HIS A 92 11.23 6.90 -6.16
N ILE A 93 12.03 7.87 -6.58
CA ILE A 93 12.56 7.99 -7.93
C ILE A 93 14.04 8.44 -7.84
N ASP A 94 14.94 7.78 -8.54
CA ASP A 94 16.40 8.09 -8.50
C ASP A 94 16.94 8.22 -7.05
N ASN A 95 16.56 7.28 -6.18
CA ASN A 95 16.92 7.31 -4.74
C ASN A 95 16.43 8.55 -3.97
N LYS A 96 15.46 9.29 -4.51
CA LYS A 96 14.78 10.38 -3.81
C LYS A 96 13.39 9.95 -3.37
N LEU A 97 13.12 10.08 -2.09
CA LEU A 97 11.79 9.84 -1.55
C LEU A 97 10.81 10.90 -2.05
N LEU A 98 9.66 10.44 -2.52
CA LEU A 98 8.54 11.30 -2.89
C LEU A 98 7.53 11.27 -1.75
N GLY A 99 7.53 12.32 -0.95
CA GLY A 99 6.57 12.51 0.12
C GLY A 99 5.17 12.86 -0.38
N LYS A 100 4.30 13.17 0.58
CA LYS A 100 2.99 13.77 0.29
C LYS A 100 3.21 15.24 -0.07
N PRO A 101 2.71 15.73 -1.22
CA PRO A 101 2.81 17.14 -1.57
C PRO A 101 2.17 18.04 -0.50
N ARG A 102 2.84 19.11 -0.15
CA ARG A 102 2.42 20.07 0.88
C ARG A 102 1.34 21.04 0.38
N ASP A 103 1.42 21.35 -0.91
CA ASP A 103 0.54 22.27 -1.60
C ASP A 103 0.42 21.93 -3.09
N ILE A 104 -0.41 22.69 -3.79
CA ILE A 104 -0.68 22.50 -5.22
C ILE A 104 0.58 22.66 -6.09
N ASN A 105 1.50 23.54 -5.72
CA ASN A 105 2.74 23.77 -6.46
C ASN A 105 3.70 22.59 -6.28
N ASP A 106 3.74 22.03 -5.08
CA ASP A 106 4.52 20.82 -4.76
C ASP A 106 3.97 19.61 -5.52
N ALA A 107 2.63 19.47 -5.59
CA ALA A 107 1.97 18.44 -6.38
C ALA A 107 2.31 18.55 -7.89
N ARG A 108 2.23 19.78 -8.42
CA ARG A 108 2.59 20.05 -9.82
C ARG A 108 4.04 19.69 -10.14
N LYS A 109 4.98 20.08 -9.25
CA LYS A 109 6.40 19.73 -9.38
C LYS A 109 6.61 18.20 -9.34
N THR A 110 5.90 17.52 -8.46
CA THR A 110 5.99 16.06 -8.33
C THR A 110 5.47 15.37 -9.58
N LEU A 111 4.32 15.76 -10.13
CA LEU A 111 3.78 15.18 -11.35
C LEU A 111 4.67 15.46 -12.57
N ARG A 112 5.26 16.66 -12.68
CA ARG A 112 6.26 16.94 -13.73
C ARG A 112 7.52 16.08 -13.59
N LEU A 113 7.97 15.83 -12.36
CA LEU A 113 9.10 14.93 -12.10
C LEU A 113 8.79 13.49 -12.52
N LEU A 114 7.56 13.03 -12.35
CA LEU A 114 7.12 11.69 -12.69
C LEU A 114 6.83 11.50 -14.19
N SER A 115 6.49 12.58 -14.90
CA SER A 115 6.12 12.55 -16.34
C SER A 115 7.19 11.86 -17.19
N GLY A 116 6.78 10.82 -17.95
CA GLY A 116 7.65 10.04 -18.83
C GLY A 116 8.69 9.19 -18.10
N ARG A 117 8.56 9.01 -16.80
CA ARG A 117 9.56 8.31 -15.98
C ARG A 117 8.96 7.15 -15.20
N ARG A 118 9.84 6.29 -14.71
CA ARG A 118 9.49 5.20 -13.80
C ARG A 118 9.86 5.55 -12.37
N GLN A 119 9.03 5.11 -11.45
CA GLN A 119 9.24 5.21 -10.01
C GLN A 119 9.01 3.88 -9.36
N SER A 120 9.64 3.65 -8.22
CA SER A 120 9.39 2.47 -7.39
C SER A 120 8.46 2.82 -6.23
N VAL A 121 7.54 1.92 -5.96
CA VAL A 121 6.67 1.94 -4.79
C VAL A 121 6.97 0.70 -3.96
N LEU A 122 7.44 0.92 -2.74
CA LEU A 122 7.73 -0.13 -1.76
C LEU A 122 6.65 -0.14 -0.69
N THR A 123 6.12 -1.32 -0.40
CA THR A 123 5.19 -1.53 0.70
C THR A 123 5.71 -2.63 1.62
N GLY A 124 6.15 -2.23 2.81
CA GLY A 124 6.44 -3.14 3.90
C GLY A 124 5.17 -3.54 4.62
N CYS A 125 5.07 -4.81 4.98
CA CYS A 125 3.94 -5.38 5.69
C CYS A 125 4.38 -6.22 6.88
N ALA A 126 3.52 -6.27 7.90
CA ALA A 126 3.55 -7.27 8.95
C ALA A 126 2.20 -8.00 8.97
N LEU A 127 2.25 -9.32 8.85
CA LEU A 127 1.09 -10.20 8.98
C LEU A 127 1.21 -10.95 10.31
N TYR A 128 0.23 -10.77 11.20
CA TYR A 128 0.08 -11.58 12.40
C TYR A 128 -0.92 -12.70 12.17
N GLU A 129 -0.54 -13.91 12.53
CA GLU A 129 -1.40 -15.08 12.62
C GLU A 129 -1.12 -15.80 13.94
N LYS A 130 -2.18 -16.30 14.59
CA LYS A 130 -2.08 -16.92 15.91
C LYS A 130 -1.04 -18.03 15.99
N GLU A 131 -0.98 -18.86 14.96
CA GLU A 131 -0.13 -20.06 14.90
C GLU A 131 1.32 -19.75 14.49
N TYR A 132 1.53 -18.67 13.74
CA TYR A 132 2.83 -18.35 13.11
C TYR A 132 3.48 -17.08 13.68
N GLY A 133 2.75 -16.32 14.53
CA GLY A 133 3.24 -15.05 15.03
C GLY A 133 3.24 -13.97 13.95
N VAL A 134 4.30 -13.16 13.90
CA VAL A 134 4.42 -12.03 12.97
C VAL A 134 5.40 -12.37 11.85
N THR A 135 4.92 -12.37 10.63
CA THR A 135 5.74 -12.44 9.41
C THR A 135 5.93 -11.04 8.84
N LEU A 136 7.19 -10.64 8.62
CA LEU A 136 7.56 -9.36 8.00
C LEU A 136 8.00 -9.59 6.56
N PHE A 137 7.63 -8.69 5.69
CA PHE A 137 8.07 -8.69 4.29
C PHE A 137 7.89 -7.30 3.66
N CYS A 138 8.62 -7.07 2.58
CA CYS A 138 8.46 -5.91 1.72
C CYS A 138 8.17 -6.39 0.30
N ASP A 139 7.32 -5.67 -0.40
CA ASP A 139 7.02 -5.88 -1.82
C ASP A 139 7.24 -4.59 -2.59
N GLU A 140 7.66 -4.72 -3.85
CA GLU A 140 7.98 -3.61 -4.72
C GLU A 140 7.19 -3.69 -6.03
N ALA A 141 6.66 -2.56 -6.48
CA ALA A 141 6.10 -2.39 -7.80
C ALA A 141 6.69 -1.16 -8.48
N GLU A 142 7.00 -1.29 -9.77
CA GLU A 142 7.46 -0.18 -10.59
C GLU A 142 6.28 0.41 -11.36
N VAL A 143 6.11 1.73 -11.28
CA VAL A 143 5.08 2.48 -12.00
C VAL A 143 5.72 3.36 -13.04
N VAL A 144 5.35 3.18 -14.30
CA VAL A 144 5.81 3.99 -15.43
C VAL A 144 4.73 4.98 -15.82
N PHE A 145 5.08 6.24 -15.78
CA PHE A 145 4.20 7.35 -16.14
C PHE A 145 4.25 7.63 -17.63
N LYS A 146 3.11 8.00 -18.20
CA LYS A 146 3.05 8.60 -19.54
C LYS A 146 3.85 9.91 -19.54
N THR A 147 4.28 10.34 -20.73
CA THR A 147 4.70 11.74 -20.89
C THR A 147 3.44 12.61 -20.78
N LEU A 148 3.35 13.41 -19.75
CA LEU A 148 2.18 14.22 -19.42
C LEU A 148 2.33 15.63 -20.00
N SER A 149 1.27 16.15 -20.59
CA SER A 149 1.18 17.57 -20.93
C SER A 149 0.87 18.42 -19.69
N ASP A 150 1.10 19.72 -19.75
CA ASP A 150 0.73 20.64 -18.68
C ASP A 150 -0.80 20.63 -18.44
N GLU A 151 -1.61 20.47 -19.48
CA GLU A 151 -3.08 20.37 -19.37
C GLU A 151 -3.52 19.10 -18.63
N GLU A 152 -2.86 17.96 -18.86
CA GLU A 152 -3.14 16.71 -18.15
C GLU A 152 -2.77 16.83 -16.67
N ILE A 153 -1.64 17.46 -16.36
CA ILE A 153 -1.21 17.72 -14.99
C ILE A 153 -2.22 18.62 -14.27
N GLU A 154 -2.61 19.77 -14.88
CA GLU A 154 -3.56 20.69 -14.25
C GLU A 154 -4.94 20.05 -14.11
N SER A 155 -5.39 19.28 -15.08
CA SER A 155 -6.66 18.53 -15.01
C SER A 155 -6.67 17.54 -13.84
N TYR A 156 -5.55 16.84 -13.60
CA TYR A 156 -5.45 15.94 -12.46
C TYR A 156 -5.38 16.70 -11.12
N ILE A 157 -4.62 17.80 -11.08
CA ILE A 157 -4.50 18.64 -9.89
C ILE A 157 -5.86 19.18 -9.45
N ALA A 158 -6.70 19.58 -10.41
CA ALA A 158 -8.04 20.08 -10.15
C ALA A 158 -8.96 19.07 -9.44
N LEU A 159 -8.70 17.77 -9.58
CA LEU A 159 -9.43 16.70 -8.88
C LEU A 159 -9.13 16.66 -7.37
N GLY A 160 -8.05 17.29 -6.91
CA GLY A 160 -7.64 17.29 -5.50
C GLY A 160 -7.15 15.93 -4.98
N GLU A 161 -7.01 14.92 -5.84
CA GLU A 161 -6.65 13.55 -5.45
C GLU A 161 -5.18 13.40 -4.99
N TRP A 162 -4.35 14.38 -5.28
CA TRP A 162 -2.97 14.46 -4.85
C TRP A 162 -2.81 14.67 -3.34
N GLN A 163 -3.82 15.26 -2.68
CA GLN A 163 -3.76 15.58 -1.25
C GLN A 163 -3.59 14.34 -0.39
N GLY A 164 -2.54 14.32 0.43
CA GLY A 164 -2.25 13.22 1.34
C GLY A 164 -1.78 11.92 0.67
N ALA A 165 -1.47 11.94 -0.65
CA ALA A 165 -0.93 10.79 -1.38
C ALA A 165 0.59 10.93 -1.54
N ALA A 166 1.36 9.91 -1.14
CA ALA A 166 2.79 9.85 -1.47
C ALA A 166 2.95 9.81 -2.99
N GLY A 167 3.92 10.55 -3.53
CA GLY A 167 4.06 10.72 -4.98
C GLY A 167 3.01 11.60 -5.63
N GLY A 168 2.03 12.13 -4.88
CA GLY A 168 1.05 13.10 -5.37
C GLY A 168 -0.02 12.53 -6.29
N TYR A 169 -0.27 11.22 -6.30
CA TYR A 169 -1.34 10.61 -7.10
C TYR A 169 -1.98 9.42 -6.38
N ARG A 170 -3.19 9.04 -6.82
CA ARG A 170 -3.93 7.87 -6.33
C ARG A 170 -4.27 6.97 -7.49
N LEU A 171 -3.54 5.85 -7.63
CA LEU A 171 -3.73 4.88 -8.70
C LEU A 171 -5.18 4.38 -8.77
N GLN A 172 -5.77 4.05 -7.62
CA GLN A 172 -7.13 3.52 -7.49
C GLN A 172 -8.25 4.54 -7.77
N LYS A 173 -7.89 5.79 -8.08
CA LYS A 173 -8.78 6.84 -8.53
C LYS A 173 -8.40 7.25 -9.97
N ASN A 174 -8.40 8.54 -10.28
CA ASN A 174 -8.03 9.01 -11.62
C ASN A 174 -6.53 8.98 -11.91
N GLY A 175 -5.68 8.71 -10.91
CA GLY A 175 -4.24 8.60 -11.09
C GLY A 175 -3.81 7.51 -12.09
N TRP A 176 -4.62 6.47 -12.32
CA TRP A 176 -4.35 5.47 -13.36
C TRP A 176 -4.23 6.07 -14.78
N ARG A 177 -4.89 7.19 -15.03
CA ARG A 177 -4.84 7.88 -16.34
C ARG A 177 -3.46 8.43 -16.66
N LEU A 178 -2.66 8.72 -15.62
CA LEU A 178 -1.31 9.24 -15.71
C LEU A 178 -0.29 8.11 -15.95
N VAL A 179 -0.68 6.85 -15.72
CA VAL A 179 0.19 5.68 -15.76
C VAL A 179 0.12 5.01 -17.13
N GLU A 180 1.27 4.64 -17.67
CA GLU A 180 1.39 3.87 -18.89
C GLU A 180 1.28 2.37 -18.60
N TYR A 181 2.07 1.87 -17.62
CA TYR A 181 1.98 0.50 -17.15
C TYR A 181 2.60 0.34 -15.75
N ILE A 182 2.36 -0.81 -15.13
CA ILE A 182 2.90 -1.21 -13.83
C ILE A 182 3.59 -2.56 -14.00
N HIS A 183 4.83 -2.66 -13.51
CA HIS A 183 5.50 -3.93 -13.26
C HIS A 183 5.31 -4.32 -11.80
N GLY A 184 4.82 -5.52 -11.54
CA GLY A 184 4.52 -6.01 -10.21
C GLY A 184 3.03 -5.96 -9.86
N ASP A 185 2.72 -6.04 -8.58
CA ASP A 185 1.34 -6.02 -8.09
C ASP A 185 0.84 -4.57 -7.90
N TRP A 186 -0.22 -4.20 -8.62
CA TRP A 186 -0.83 -2.87 -8.47
C TRP A 186 -1.35 -2.61 -7.04
N THR A 187 -1.69 -3.67 -6.29
CA THR A 187 -2.15 -3.53 -4.90
C THR A 187 -1.02 -3.07 -3.98
N THR A 188 0.24 -3.38 -4.32
CA THR A 188 1.44 -2.84 -3.67
C THR A 188 1.50 -1.32 -3.84
N VAL A 189 1.15 -0.81 -5.03
CA VAL A 189 1.09 0.64 -5.29
C VAL A 189 0.00 1.31 -4.46
N VAL A 190 -1.13 0.63 -4.23
CA VAL A 190 -2.22 1.13 -3.36
C VAL A 190 -1.83 1.05 -1.87
N GLY A 191 -0.82 0.26 -1.55
CA GLY A 191 -0.22 0.16 -0.22
C GLY A 191 -0.52 -1.12 0.55
N LEU A 192 -0.94 -2.19 -0.14
CA LEU A 192 -1.14 -3.50 0.48
C LEU A 192 -0.93 -4.61 -0.57
N PRO A 193 0.19 -5.36 -0.53
CA PRO A 193 0.54 -6.38 -1.53
C PRO A 193 -0.30 -7.65 -1.34
N ILE A 194 -1.50 -7.67 -1.91
CA ILE A 194 -2.48 -8.76 -1.77
C ILE A 194 -1.91 -10.09 -2.27
N LYS A 195 -1.26 -10.07 -3.43
CA LYS A 195 -0.65 -11.28 -4.00
C LYS A 195 0.35 -11.92 -3.04
N ARG A 196 1.24 -11.10 -2.48
CA ARG A 196 2.27 -11.58 -1.55
C ARG A 196 1.68 -12.12 -0.25
N LEU A 197 0.63 -11.49 0.26
CA LEU A 197 -0.11 -11.96 1.43
C LEU A 197 -0.75 -13.34 1.19
N ILE A 198 -1.31 -13.58 0.01
CA ILE A 198 -1.87 -14.87 -0.40
C ILE A 198 -0.76 -15.93 -0.46
N GLU A 199 0.39 -15.62 -1.09
CA GLU A 199 1.53 -16.53 -1.19
C GLU A 199 2.05 -16.95 0.19
N ILE A 200 2.19 -16.00 1.13
CA ILE A 200 2.60 -16.28 2.49
C ILE A 200 1.59 -17.17 3.18
N LYS A 201 0.28 -16.86 3.09
CA LYS A 201 -0.77 -17.67 3.70
C LYS A 201 -0.77 -19.10 3.18
N ASN A 202 -0.61 -19.28 1.86
CA ASN A 202 -0.58 -20.59 1.23
C ASN A 202 0.71 -21.39 1.53
N SER A 203 1.79 -20.70 1.92
CA SER A 203 3.04 -21.37 2.36
C SER A 203 2.99 -21.87 3.80
N HIS A 204 2.05 -21.39 4.60
CA HIS A 204 1.81 -21.88 5.94
C HIS A 204 1.06 -23.21 5.87
N PRO A 205 1.60 -24.31 6.44
CA PRO A 205 0.91 -25.58 6.41
C PRO A 205 -0.46 -25.44 7.10
N SER A 206 -1.51 -25.95 6.44
CA SER A 206 -2.81 -26.05 7.08
C SER A 206 -2.64 -26.89 8.35
N SER A 207 -2.97 -26.33 9.51
CA SER A 207 -3.09 -27.13 10.72
C SER A 207 -4.19 -28.15 10.47
N SER A 208 -3.77 -29.35 10.07
CA SER A 208 -4.66 -30.49 9.97
C SER A 208 -5.18 -30.75 11.38
N SER A 209 -6.46 -30.46 11.58
CA SER A 209 -7.22 -30.76 12.80
C SER A 209 -7.35 -32.25 12.96
#